data_8514eb56a1989012e38144ec61816126
#
_entry.id   8514eb56a1989012e38144ec61816126
#
_cell.length_a   1.000
_cell.length_b   1.000
_cell.length_c   1.000
_cell.angle_alpha   90.00
_cell.angle_beta   90.00
_cell.angle_gamma   90.00
#
_symmetry.space_group_name_H-M   'P 1'
#
loop_
_entity.id
_entity.type
_entity.pdbx_description
1 polymer ?
#
loop_
_entity_poly.entity_id
_entity_poly.type
_entity_poly.pdbx_seq_one_letter_code
_entity_poly.pdbx_strand_id
1 'polypeptide(L)'
;MIPIFSLVVASLWGLVSSIDAQVNVTQEHNHLSRDGLYIDSAFTRSAAVYVKRNLNFNGTISGNVYAQPLYVEGGPGGRAKVIVATESNNVYALDAVTGTVIWQRNVGPPVTSGLPCGNISPLGITGTPVVHLASRSLFFDAMINGAIKKHFIFSLNVDTGATNAGWPVDVNATARYNGTTFTSSIQNQRAALGLVNGVVYVPYSAHLGDCGTFHGWVVGVSINNPSSVTAWATRAIGGGIWGHGGVASDGTNMFVITGNTFNTGGHWGGGEAIIRLRAGPVFSGSPIDYWAPTNWLSLDNGDTDLGGCGAVLIDVPGATPPYLALALGKDGKAYLRNRNNLGGITAPVASANVANSVRGQSAASYRTPQGTYFVFRNGSSAVSAYKITATNPPTIVPAWTVSQTGQGSPWVTTTDGTNNAIVWVVGAEGDQRLHGYNGDTGAVIYAGGGPNELMANTRKWNTGIVARGRIYFAASNKVYAFAVPAGDLPAPNP
;
A
#
# COMPACT_ATOMS: atom_id res chain seq x y z
N MET A 1 -77.40 3.18 -26.46
CA MET A 1 -76.16 3.92 -26.77
C MET A 1 -75.38 4.07 -25.47
N ILE A 2 -74.33 3.29 -25.30
CA ILE A 2 -73.39 3.36 -24.13
C ILE A 2 -72.11 3.94 -24.66
N PRO A 3 -71.51 5.04 -24.08
CA PRO A 3 -70.29 5.57 -24.52
C PRO A 3 -69.11 4.75 -23.94
N ILE A 4 -68.21 4.34 -24.85
CA ILE A 4 -66.92 3.69 -24.51
C ILE A 4 -65.92 4.78 -24.13
N PHE A 5 -65.44 4.79 -22.86
CA PHE A 5 -64.30 5.60 -22.44
C PHE A 5 -63.00 4.85 -22.73
N SER A 6 -62.20 5.38 -23.64
CA SER A 6 -60.84 4.90 -23.87
C SER A 6 -59.90 5.46 -22.80
N LEU A 7 -59.35 4.59 -22.00
CA LEU A 7 -58.29 4.93 -21.02
C LEU A 7 -56.94 4.97 -21.73
N VAL A 8 -56.34 6.15 -21.88
CA VAL A 8 -54.96 6.31 -22.36
C VAL A 8 -54.01 6.13 -21.16
N VAL A 9 -53.34 5.02 -21.12
CA VAL A 9 -52.25 4.80 -20.14
C VAL A 9 -50.98 5.40 -20.72
N ALA A 10 -50.58 6.57 -20.19
CA ALA A 10 -49.28 7.16 -20.47
C ALA A 10 -48.20 6.46 -19.59
N SER A 11 -47.39 5.62 -20.20
CA SER A 11 -46.20 5.02 -19.57
C SER A 11 -45.13 6.07 -19.41
N LEU A 12 -44.92 6.60 -18.19
CA LEU A 12 -43.73 7.36 -17.81
C LEU A 12 -42.54 6.39 -17.76
N TRP A 13 -41.70 6.42 -18.75
CA TRP A 13 -40.36 5.84 -18.68
C TRP A 13 -39.48 6.80 -17.86
N GLY A 14 -39.33 6.55 -16.58
CA GLY A 14 -38.35 7.22 -15.74
C GLY A 14 -36.95 6.84 -16.21
N LEU A 15 -36.19 7.78 -16.74
CA LEU A 15 -34.75 7.67 -16.93
C LEU A 15 -34.13 7.49 -15.53
N VAL A 16 -33.90 6.26 -15.14
CA VAL A 16 -33.00 5.96 -14.01
C VAL A 16 -31.59 6.20 -14.52
N SER A 17 -31.09 7.41 -14.34
CA SER A 17 -29.65 7.66 -14.47
C SER A 17 -28.98 6.82 -13.38
N SER A 18 -28.27 5.76 -13.78
CA SER A 18 -27.36 5.05 -12.89
C SER A 18 -26.31 6.05 -12.43
N ILE A 19 -26.39 6.50 -11.19
CA ILE A 19 -25.29 7.23 -10.57
C ILE A 19 -24.18 6.18 -10.41
N ASP A 20 -23.18 6.24 -11.27
CA ASP A 20 -21.98 5.41 -11.13
C ASP A 20 -21.40 5.61 -9.73
N ALA A 21 -21.21 4.51 -9.01
CA ALA A 21 -20.61 4.56 -7.68
C ALA A 21 -19.24 5.26 -7.75
N GLN A 22 -18.95 6.14 -6.78
CA GLN A 22 -17.66 6.82 -6.73
C GLN A 22 -16.52 5.81 -6.57
N VAL A 23 -15.50 5.95 -7.40
CA VAL A 23 -14.25 5.20 -7.27
C VAL A 23 -13.27 6.03 -6.45
N ASN A 24 -12.68 5.43 -5.43
CA ASN A 24 -11.66 6.10 -4.62
C ASN A 24 -10.56 5.09 -4.27
N VAL A 25 -9.30 5.54 -4.35
CA VAL A 25 -8.12 4.81 -3.87
C VAL A 25 -7.52 5.64 -2.75
N THR A 26 -7.85 5.30 -1.52
CA THR A 26 -7.60 6.12 -0.33
C THR A 26 -6.39 5.70 0.48
N GLN A 27 -5.72 4.63 0.10
CA GLN A 27 -4.61 4.04 0.85
C GLN A 27 -3.76 3.13 -0.03
N GLU A 28 -2.62 2.68 0.50
CA GLU A 28 -1.74 1.71 -0.15
C GLU A 28 -2.51 0.43 -0.53
N HIS A 29 -2.27 -0.05 -1.77
CA HIS A 29 -2.85 -1.28 -2.29
C HIS A 29 -4.37 -1.36 -2.14
N ASN A 30 -5.05 -0.22 -2.31
CA ASN A 30 -6.50 -0.04 -2.41
C ASN A 30 -7.29 -0.37 -1.13
N HIS A 31 -7.15 -1.57 -0.56
CA HIS A 31 -7.96 -2.04 0.56
C HIS A 31 -7.16 -2.11 1.88
N LEU A 32 -7.89 -2.19 3.00
CA LEU A 32 -7.28 -2.41 4.32
C LEU A 32 -6.49 -3.72 4.40
N SER A 33 -6.88 -4.74 3.64
CA SER A 33 -6.16 -6.01 3.49
C SER A 33 -4.79 -5.90 2.82
N ARG A 34 -4.49 -4.79 2.15
CA ARG A 34 -3.28 -4.58 1.33
C ARG A 34 -3.18 -5.55 0.15
N ASP A 35 -4.32 -5.93 -0.42
CA ASP A 35 -4.38 -6.90 -1.50
C ASP A 35 -3.93 -6.35 -2.86
N GLY A 36 -3.92 -5.04 -3.07
CA GLY A 36 -3.53 -4.43 -4.35
C GLY A 36 -4.48 -4.76 -5.50
N LEU A 37 -5.71 -5.17 -5.18
CA LEU A 37 -6.73 -5.52 -6.17
C LEU A 37 -7.59 -4.30 -6.53
N TYR A 38 -7.74 -4.07 -7.82
CA TYR A 38 -8.61 -3.05 -8.40
C TYR A 38 -9.64 -3.71 -9.31
N ILE A 39 -10.91 -3.39 -9.13
CA ILE A 39 -12.00 -3.86 -9.99
C ILE A 39 -12.32 -2.74 -10.98
N ASP A 40 -12.05 -2.97 -12.26
CA ASP A 40 -12.30 -2.01 -13.33
C ASP A 40 -12.60 -2.76 -14.63
N SER A 41 -13.84 -2.65 -15.12
CA SER A 41 -14.34 -3.36 -16.29
C SER A 41 -13.62 -3.01 -17.59
N ALA A 42 -12.91 -1.88 -17.65
CA ALA A 42 -12.15 -1.47 -18.82
C ALA A 42 -10.91 -2.36 -19.06
N PHE A 43 -10.36 -2.99 -18.00
CA PHE A 43 -9.15 -3.79 -18.11
C PHE A 43 -9.46 -5.28 -18.39
N THR A 44 -10.14 -5.56 -19.52
CA THR A 44 -10.15 -6.94 -20.04
C THR A 44 -8.76 -7.29 -20.57
N ARG A 45 -8.40 -8.59 -20.59
CA ARG A 45 -7.11 -9.04 -21.16
C ARG A 45 -6.94 -8.63 -22.61
N SER A 46 -8.02 -8.61 -23.40
CA SER A 46 -8.00 -8.20 -24.82
C SER A 46 -7.80 -6.69 -24.98
N ALA A 47 -8.42 -5.86 -24.15
CA ALA A 47 -8.26 -4.42 -24.20
C ALA A 47 -6.90 -3.95 -23.65
N ALA A 48 -6.37 -4.66 -22.64
CA ALA A 48 -5.11 -4.30 -21.98
C ALA A 48 -3.87 -4.36 -22.88
N VAL A 49 -3.91 -5.12 -23.98
CA VAL A 49 -2.82 -5.14 -24.98
C VAL A 49 -2.62 -3.79 -25.68
N TYR A 50 -3.66 -2.95 -25.68
CA TYR A 50 -3.67 -1.64 -26.32
C TYR A 50 -3.45 -0.47 -25.35
N VAL A 51 -3.14 -0.75 -24.10
CA VAL A 51 -2.84 0.30 -23.10
C VAL A 51 -1.76 1.23 -23.61
N LYS A 52 -2.02 2.54 -23.53
CA LYS A 52 -1.10 3.60 -23.94
C LYS A 52 -0.97 4.68 -22.87
N ARG A 53 0.21 5.26 -22.81
CA ARG A 53 0.44 6.45 -22.01
C ARG A 53 -0.33 7.64 -22.61
N ASN A 54 -1.05 8.36 -21.75
CA ASN A 54 -1.69 9.61 -22.14
C ASN A 54 -0.64 10.74 -22.19
N LEU A 55 -0.19 11.10 -23.37
CA LEU A 55 0.82 12.13 -23.58
C LEU A 55 0.30 13.55 -23.26
N ASN A 56 -1.02 13.75 -23.25
CA ASN A 56 -1.67 15.02 -22.92
C ASN A 56 -1.86 15.18 -21.40
N PHE A 57 -1.57 14.14 -20.60
CA PHE A 57 -1.58 14.23 -19.14
C PHE A 57 -0.33 14.96 -18.66
N ASN A 58 -0.49 16.17 -18.12
CA ASN A 58 0.64 17.01 -17.71
C ASN A 58 1.46 16.31 -16.61
N GLY A 59 0.87 16.08 -15.43
CA GLY A 59 1.46 15.34 -14.31
C GLY A 59 2.77 15.90 -13.75
N THR A 60 3.15 17.14 -14.04
CA THR A 60 4.41 17.74 -13.56
C THR A 60 4.32 18.06 -12.08
N ILE A 61 5.28 17.56 -11.31
CA ILE A 61 5.47 17.77 -9.86
C ILE A 61 6.95 18.05 -9.57
N SER A 62 7.33 18.26 -8.31
CA SER A 62 8.72 18.44 -7.89
C SER A 62 9.05 17.54 -6.70
N GLY A 63 10.11 16.77 -6.82
CA GLY A 63 10.65 15.87 -5.80
C GLY A 63 10.58 14.39 -6.18
N ASN A 64 11.35 13.58 -5.45
CA ASN A 64 11.31 12.12 -5.58
C ASN A 64 10.01 11.57 -4.97
N VAL A 65 9.47 10.51 -5.56
CA VAL A 65 8.25 9.86 -5.08
C VAL A 65 8.51 8.38 -4.85
N TYR A 66 8.34 7.95 -3.60
CA TYR A 66 8.32 6.54 -3.18
C TYR A 66 6.91 6.08 -2.79
N ALA A 67 6.07 7.03 -2.34
CA ALA A 67 4.69 6.78 -1.96
C ALA A 67 3.81 6.43 -3.16
N GLN A 68 2.87 5.51 -2.97
CA GLN A 68 1.80 5.26 -3.94
C GLN A 68 0.95 6.53 -4.10
N PRO A 69 0.58 6.94 -5.34
CA PRO A 69 -0.43 7.97 -5.53
C PRO A 69 -1.79 7.52 -5.01
N LEU A 70 -2.66 8.48 -4.65
CA LEU A 70 -4.05 8.20 -4.26
C LEU A 70 -5.00 8.83 -5.28
N TYR A 71 -6.25 8.33 -5.31
CA TYR A 71 -7.28 8.86 -6.22
C TYR A 71 -8.56 9.15 -5.43
N VAL A 72 -9.09 10.36 -5.57
CA VAL A 72 -10.27 10.81 -4.82
C VAL A 72 -11.23 11.54 -5.76
N GLU A 73 -12.47 11.08 -5.81
CA GLU A 73 -13.58 11.71 -6.51
C GLU A 73 -14.38 12.66 -5.60
N GLY A 74 -15.25 13.43 -6.22
CA GLY A 74 -16.15 14.35 -5.54
C GLY A 74 -15.45 15.61 -5.00
N GLY A 75 -16.13 16.30 -4.09
CA GLY A 75 -15.72 17.60 -3.58
C GLY A 75 -16.19 18.77 -4.50
N PRO A 76 -15.82 20.02 -4.18
CA PRO A 76 -16.23 21.18 -4.94
C PRO A 76 -15.85 21.06 -6.42
N GLY A 77 -16.82 21.32 -7.31
CA GLY A 77 -16.65 21.23 -8.76
C GLY A 77 -16.61 19.82 -9.33
N GLY A 78 -16.82 18.76 -8.52
CA GLY A 78 -16.92 17.36 -8.96
C GLY A 78 -15.64 16.75 -9.55
N ARG A 79 -14.50 17.45 -9.49
CA ARG A 79 -13.24 17.00 -10.11
C ARG A 79 -12.62 15.85 -9.34
N ALA A 80 -12.31 14.78 -10.05
CA ALA A 80 -11.47 13.72 -9.52
C ALA A 80 -9.99 14.17 -9.44
N LYS A 81 -9.30 13.74 -8.37
CA LYS A 81 -7.95 14.17 -8.05
C LYS A 81 -7.01 12.98 -7.91
N VAL A 82 -5.80 13.13 -8.44
CA VAL A 82 -4.66 12.26 -8.09
C VAL A 82 -3.82 13.00 -7.05
N ILE A 83 -3.68 12.42 -5.86
CA ILE A 83 -2.90 12.99 -4.76
C ILE A 83 -1.52 12.34 -4.76
N VAL A 84 -0.47 13.17 -4.68
CA VAL A 84 0.92 12.71 -4.68
C VAL A 84 1.72 13.46 -3.62
N ALA A 85 2.53 12.72 -2.87
CA ALA A 85 3.45 13.27 -1.87
C ALA A 85 4.90 12.97 -2.26
N THR A 86 5.81 13.88 -1.93
CA THR A 86 7.21 13.81 -2.37
C THR A 86 8.19 13.95 -1.21
N GLU A 87 9.42 13.48 -1.41
CA GLU A 87 10.54 13.66 -0.47
C GLU A 87 10.97 15.12 -0.30
N SER A 88 10.50 16.02 -1.15
CA SER A 88 10.68 17.48 -0.99
C SER A 88 9.61 18.11 -0.09
N ASN A 89 8.84 17.29 0.62
CA ASN A 89 7.71 17.72 1.47
C ASN A 89 6.63 18.49 0.71
N ASN A 90 6.50 18.25 -0.60
CA ASN A 90 5.40 18.75 -1.40
C ASN A 90 4.28 17.71 -1.48
N VAL A 91 3.06 18.16 -1.31
CA VAL A 91 1.83 17.41 -1.57
C VAL A 91 1.08 18.09 -2.70
N TYR A 92 0.65 17.32 -3.68
CA TYR A 92 -0.08 17.79 -4.86
C TYR A 92 -1.44 17.13 -4.94
N ALA A 93 -2.45 17.90 -5.36
CA ALA A 93 -3.64 17.36 -6.00
C ALA A 93 -3.60 17.73 -7.47
N LEU A 94 -3.58 16.74 -8.34
CA LEU A 94 -3.63 16.89 -9.78
C LEU A 94 -5.04 16.55 -10.27
N ASP A 95 -5.52 17.28 -11.28
CA ASP A 95 -6.73 16.89 -12.00
C ASP A 95 -6.49 15.51 -12.66
N ALA A 96 -7.36 14.56 -12.38
CA ALA A 96 -7.17 13.17 -12.79
C ALA A 96 -7.29 12.97 -14.30
N VAL A 97 -7.86 13.91 -15.05
CA VAL A 97 -8.00 13.84 -16.52
C VAL A 97 -6.81 14.49 -17.21
N THR A 98 -6.43 15.68 -16.76
CA THR A 98 -5.44 16.53 -17.44
C THR A 98 -4.05 16.49 -16.80
N GLY A 99 -3.93 16.06 -15.55
CA GLY A 99 -2.69 16.10 -14.77
C GLY A 99 -2.27 17.51 -14.37
N THR A 100 -3.12 18.53 -14.56
CA THR A 100 -2.83 19.90 -14.12
C THR A 100 -2.95 20.00 -12.60
N VAL A 101 -2.11 20.83 -11.98
CA VAL A 101 -2.15 21.07 -10.55
C VAL A 101 -3.42 21.81 -10.16
N ILE A 102 -4.25 21.22 -9.29
CA ILE A 102 -5.40 21.84 -8.65
C ILE A 102 -4.92 22.66 -7.44
N TRP A 103 -4.12 22.02 -6.58
CA TRP A 103 -3.41 22.68 -5.49
C TRP A 103 -2.08 21.98 -5.20
N GLN A 104 -1.18 22.73 -4.60
CA GLN A 104 0.10 22.26 -4.07
C GLN A 104 0.30 22.81 -2.67
N ARG A 105 0.84 22.01 -1.77
CA ARG A 105 1.23 22.41 -0.43
C ARG A 105 2.64 21.89 -0.12
N ASN A 106 3.55 22.78 0.25
CA ASN A 106 4.80 22.42 0.92
C ASN A 106 4.59 22.49 2.43
N VAL A 107 4.98 21.43 3.17
CA VAL A 107 4.73 21.36 4.62
C VAL A 107 5.97 21.65 5.46
N GLY A 108 7.06 22.06 4.84
CA GLY A 108 8.29 22.46 5.50
C GLY A 108 9.54 21.92 4.83
N PRO A 109 10.74 22.35 5.24
CA PRO A 109 11.99 21.92 4.61
C PRO A 109 12.26 20.44 4.88
N PRO A 110 12.57 19.63 3.85
CA PRO A 110 12.96 18.24 4.04
C PRO A 110 14.38 18.16 4.61
N VAL A 111 14.77 17.01 5.15
CA VAL A 111 16.11 16.79 5.69
C VAL A 111 17.06 16.37 4.58
N THR A 112 18.11 17.16 4.37
CA THR A 112 19.15 16.90 3.35
C THR A 112 20.46 16.37 3.93
N SER A 113 20.69 16.56 5.24
CA SER A 113 21.92 16.16 5.91
C SER A 113 21.75 16.08 7.43
N GLY A 114 22.75 15.51 8.12
CA GLY A 114 22.81 15.48 9.59
C GLY A 114 21.90 14.44 10.24
N LEU A 115 21.46 13.41 9.52
CA LEU A 115 20.97 12.16 10.07
C LEU A 115 22.15 11.22 10.35
N PRO A 116 22.05 10.31 11.33
CA PRO A 116 23.17 9.43 11.69
C PRO A 116 23.50 8.41 10.59
N CYS A 117 22.51 8.01 9.79
CA CYS A 117 22.63 7.18 8.59
C CYS A 117 21.40 7.34 7.71
N GLY A 118 21.29 6.55 6.63
CA GLY A 118 20.18 6.58 5.68
C GLY A 118 20.64 6.64 4.23
N ASN A 119 19.73 6.42 3.31
CA ASN A 119 19.98 6.40 1.87
C ASN A 119 18.99 7.22 1.03
N ILE A 120 18.08 7.94 1.68
CA ILE A 120 17.11 8.84 1.04
C ILE A 120 17.55 10.28 1.32
N SER A 121 17.75 11.07 0.28
CA SER A 121 18.08 12.49 0.38
C SER A 121 17.52 13.24 -0.85
N PRO A 122 16.76 14.33 -0.64
CA PRO A 122 16.21 14.75 0.64
C PRO A 122 15.28 13.70 1.23
N LEU A 123 15.12 13.69 2.57
CA LEU A 123 14.15 12.86 3.29
C LEU A 123 12.99 13.75 3.74
N GLY A 124 11.80 13.39 3.30
CA GLY A 124 10.55 14.11 3.59
C GLY A 124 9.38 13.16 3.80
N ILE A 125 8.49 13.06 2.81
CA ILE A 125 7.31 12.17 2.84
C ILE A 125 7.64 10.94 2.02
N THR A 126 7.88 9.79 2.70
CA THR A 126 8.25 8.53 2.04
C THR A 126 7.10 7.52 2.03
N GLY A 127 6.42 7.33 3.15
CA GLY A 127 5.31 6.37 3.28
C GLY A 127 4.04 6.84 2.60
N THR A 128 3.27 5.90 2.07
CA THR A 128 1.99 6.21 1.39
C THR A 128 0.98 6.82 2.37
N PRO A 129 0.43 7.99 2.04
CA PRO A 129 -0.62 8.66 2.81
C PRO A 129 -1.92 7.85 2.87
N VAL A 130 -2.88 8.32 3.68
CA VAL A 130 -4.24 7.78 3.75
C VAL A 130 -5.27 8.89 3.74
N VAL A 131 -6.43 8.66 3.10
CA VAL A 131 -7.55 9.61 3.04
C VAL A 131 -8.74 9.09 3.82
N HIS A 132 -9.30 9.94 4.67
CA HIS A 132 -10.63 9.76 5.26
C HIS A 132 -11.67 10.48 4.41
N LEU A 133 -12.43 9.73 3.64
CA LEU A 133 -13.39 10.31 2.67
C LEU A 133 -14.47 11.15 3.33
N ALA A 134 -15.02 10.70 4.45
CA ALA A 134 -16.13 11.39 5.11
C ALA A 134 -15.76 12.80 5.59
N SER A 135 -14.55 13.01 6.11
CA SER A 135 -14.05 14.34 6.50
C SER A 135 -13.23 15.02 5.41
N ARG A 136 -13.05 14.39 4.25
CA ARG A 136 -12.20 14.90 3.16
C ARG A 136 -10.80 15.28 3.65
N SER A 137 -10.20 14.45 4.51
CA SER A 137 -8.90 14.68 5.13
C SER A 137 -7.86 13.69 4.64
N LEU A 138 -6.72 14.21 4.20
CA LEU A 138 -5.51 13.47 3.86
C LEU A 138 -4.58 13.45 5.07
N PHE A 139 -4.01 12.30 5.41
CA PHE A 139 -3.04 12.13 6.50
C PHE A 139 -1.74 11.52 5.98
N PHE A 140 -0.62 12.04 6.44
CA PHE A 140 0.73 11.58 6.09
C PHE A 140 1.74 12.00 7.16
N ASP A 141 2.88 11.32 7.18
CA ASP A 141 4.05 11.72 7.97
C ASP A 141 5.05 12.46 7.09
N ALA A 142 5.72 13.45 7.65
CA ALA A 142 6.83 14.14 6.99
C ALA A 142 7.99 14.38 7.96
N MET A 143 9.21 14.09 7.47
CA MET A 143 10.44 14.47 8.18
C MET A 143 10.76 15.92 7.87
N ILE A 144 10.81 16.75 8.91
CA ILE A 144 11.05 18.21 8.82
C ILE A 144 12.43 18.56 9.36
N ASN A 145 13.19 19.29 8.58
CA ASN A 145 14.49 19.82 8.98
C ASN A 145 14.31 21.02 9.93
N GLY A 146 15.20 21.11 10.92
CA GLY A 146 15.24 22.17 11.92
C GLY A 146 16.41 21.99 12.88
N ALA A 147 16.44 22.72 13.97
CA ALA A 147 17.45 22.54 15.03
C ALA A 147 17.45 21.10 15.56
N ILE A 148 16.27 20.52 15.69
CA ILE A 148 16.03 19.08 15.88
C ILE A 148 15.23 18.62 14.67
N LYS A 149 15.70 17.55 14.00
CA LYS A 149 14.98 16.91 12.90
C LYS A 149 13.84 16.08 13.48
N LYS A 150 12.62 16.31 13.00
CA LYS A 150 11.42 15.74 13.60
C LYS A 150 10.47 15.16 12.58
N HIS A 151 9.84 14.06 12.94
CA HIS A 151 8.65 13.55 12.28
C HIS A 151 7.41 14.29 12.77
N PHE A 152 6.60 14.75 11.83
CA PHE A 152 5.30 15.34 12.06
C PHE A 152 4.23 14.60 11.26
N ILE A 153 3.14 14.25 11.92
CA ILE A 153 1.95 13.71 11.26
C ILE A 153 1.05 14.90 10.90
N PHE A 154 0.79 15.06 9.60
CA PHE A 154 -0.03 16.16 9.05
C PHE A 154 -1.44 15.67 8.72
N SER A 155 -2.38 16.62 8.72
CA SER A 155 -3.68 16.46 8.10
C SER A 155 -3.98 17.67 7.22
N LEU A 156 -4.29 17.40 5.94
CA LEU A 156 -4.71 18.43 4.97
C LEU A 156 -6.12 18.13 4.45
N ASN A 157 -6.86 19.20 4.17
CA ASN A 157 -8.10 19.07 3.40
C ASN A 157 -7.77 18.62 1.96
N VAL A 158 -8.36 17.52 1.52
CA VAL A 158 -8.11 16.91 0.21
C VAL A 158 -8.50 17.84 -0.97
N ASP A 159 -9.45 18.72 -0.76
CA ASP A 159 -9.98 19.58 -1.82
C ASP A 159 -9.20 20.88 -1.99
N THR A 160 -8.60 21.39 -0.91
CA THR A 160 -7.96 22.71 -0.88
C THR A 160 -6.47 22.69 -0.55
N GLY A 161 -5.94 21.59 0.02
CA GLY A 161 -4.58 21.52 0.55
C GLY A 161 -4.37 22.33 1.85
N ALA A 162 -5.42 22.88 2.43
CA ALA A 162 -5.33 23.60 3.70
C ALA A 162 -5.05 22.64 4.87
N THR A 163 -4.22 23.05 5.81
CA THR A 163 -3.97 22.27 7.03
C THR A 163 -5.22 22.28 7.90
N ASN A 164 -5.65 21.09 8.35
CA ASN A 164 -6.78 20.93 9.25
C ASN A 164 -6.44 21.43 10.66
N ALA A 165 -7.45 21.93 11.39
CA ALA A 165 -7.26 22.46 12.73
C ALA A 165 -6.66 21.41 13.69
N GLY A 166 -5.72 21.86 14.54
CA GLY A 166 -5.03 21.01 15.51
C GLY A 166 -3.84 20.18 14.95
N TRP A 167 -3.61 20.20 13.65
CA TRP A 167 -2.47 19.54 12.99
C TRP A 167 -1.36 20.55 12.64
N PRO A 168 -0.08 20.13 12.52
CA PRO A 168 0.42 18.76 12.63
C PRO A 168 0.68 18.30 14.07
N VAL A 169 0.86 16.98 14.26
CA VAL A 169 1.25 16.35 15.52
C VAL A 169 2.76 16.12 15.53
N ASP A 170 3.47 16.65 16.53
CA ASP A 170 4.89 16.39 16.76
C ASP A 170 5.07 15.01 17.41
N VAL A 171 5.51 14.03 16.63
CA VAL A 171 5.69 12.64 17.09
C VAL A 171 6.78 12.54 18.16
N ASN A 172 7.86 13.33 18.01
CA ASN A 172 8.97 13.34 18.97
C ASN A 172 8.54 13.85 20.35
N ALA A 173 7.58 14.77 20.39
CA ALA A 173 7.06 15.33 21.63
C ALA A 173 6.00 14.42 22.28
N THR A 174 5.25 13.66 21.52
CA THR A 174 4.01 13.00 21.96
C THR A 174 4.10 11.47 22.11
N ALA A 175 4.85 10.79 21.24
CA ALA A 175 4.86 9.32 21.22
C ALA A 175 5.73 8.75 22.36
N ARG A 176 5.09 7.93 23.22
CA ARG A 176 5.69 7.23 24.37
C ARG A 176 5.06 5.85 24.52
N TYR A 177 5.85 4.86 24.87
CA TYR A 177 5.36 3.52 25.17
C TYR A 177 6.22 2.82 26.22
N ASN A 178 5.65 2.38 27.34
CA ASN A 178 6.31 1.62 28.42
C ASN A 178 7.69 2.19 28.83
N GLY A 179 7.78 3.51 29.01
CA GLY A 179 9.02 4.20 29.38
C GLY A 179 9.94 4.53 28.20
N THR A 180 9.71 3.98 27.00
CA THR A 180 10.44 4.32 25.80
C THR A 180 9.89 5.60 25.16
N THR A 181 10.79 6.49 24.74
CA THR A 181 10.47 7.76 24.07
C THR A 181 10.86 7.65 22.61
N PHE A 182 9.96 8.13 21.74
CA PHE A 182 10.24 8.21 20.32
C PHE A 182 11.33 9.26 20.04
N THR A 183 12.31 8.90 19.21
CA THR A 183 13.41 9.79 18.81
C THR A 183 13.44 9.91 17.30
N SER A 184 12.94 11.02 16.78
CA SER A 184 12.74 11.23 15.33
C SER A 184 14.02 11.04 14.50
N SER A 185 15.18 11.52 14.98
CA SER A 185 16.40 11.53 14.19
C SER A 185 16.99 10.15 13.85
N ILE A 186 16.56 9.11 14.56
CA ILE A 186 16.97 7.71 14.33
C ILE A 186 15.85 6.85 13.73
N GLN A 187 14.68 7.44 13.52
CA GLN A 187 13.52 6.77 12.96
C GLN A 187 13.29 7.20 11.50
N ASN A 188 12.77 6.27 10.70
CA ASN A 188 12.34 6.52 9.33
C ASN A 188 10.88 6.04 9.15
N GLN A 189 10.08 6.85 8.50
CA GLN A 189 8.70 6.51 8.15
C GLN A 189 8.64 6.21 6.65
N ARG A 190 8.59 4.94 6.24
CA ARG A 190 8.48 4.53 4.83
C ARG A 190 7.34 3.54 4.58
N ALA A 191 6.88 2.87 5.60
CA ALA A 191 5.77 1.93 5.50
C ALA A 191 4.43 2.67 5.42
N ALA A 192 3.47 2.17 4.64
CA ALA A 192 2.20 2.84 4.39
C ALA A 192 1.38 3.04 5.67
N LEU A 193 0.72 4.18 5.78
CA LEU A 193 -0.19 4.50 6.88
C LEU A 193 -1.45 3.64 6.81
N GLY A 194 -2.09 3.42 7.96
CA GLY A 194 -3.42 2.83 8.07
C GLY A 194 -4.42 3.81 8.67
N LEU A 195 -5.69 3.69 8.29
CA LEU A 195 -6.80 4.42 8.92
C LEU A 195 -7.91 3.43 9.28
N VAL A 196 -8.13 3.25 10.56
CA VAL A 196 -9.11 2.29 11.08
C VAL A 196 -9.86 2.92 12.25
N ASN A 197 -11.19 2.88 12.21
CA ASN A 197 -12.06 3.35 13.29
C ASN A 197 -11.73 4.78 13.79
N GLY A 198 -11.45 5.70 12.87
CA GLY A 198 -11.18 7.10 13.20
C GLY A 198 -9.81 7.36 13.83
N VAL A 199 -8.87 6.43 13.70
CA VAL A 199 -7.48 6.59 14.13
C VAL A 199 -6.53 6.34 12.95
N VAL A 200 -5.62 7.29 12.72
CA VAL A 200 -4.51 7.13 11.77
C VAL A 200 -3.38 6.40 12.49
N TYR A 201 -2.87 5.33 11.88
CA TYR A 201 -1.76 4.53 12.39
C TYR A 201 -0.54 4.74 11.50
N VAL A 202 0.55 5.21 12.09
CA VAL A 202 1.80 5.53 11.40
C VAL A 202 2.89 4.59 11.90
N PRO A 203 3.40 3.69 11.04
CA PRO A 203 4.48 2.77 11.40
C PRO A 203 5.85 3.40 11.15
N TYR A 204 6.82 3.08 12.03
CA TYR A 204 8.19 3.57 11.91
C TYR A 204 9.21 2.44 12.04
N SER A 205 10.35 2.67 11.42
CA SER A 205 11.55 1.84 11.44
C SER A 205 12.80 2.70 11.65
N ALA A 206 13.97 2.12 11.54
CA ALA A 206 15.23 2.87 11.40
C ALA A 206 15.44 3.43 10.01
N HIS A 207 16.40 4.34 9.88
CA HIS A 207 17.07 4.60 8.62
C HIS A 207 17.87 3.38 8.16
N LEU A 208 18.15 3.28 6.84
CA LEU A 208 19.05 2.25 6.35
C LEU A 208 20.42 2.40 7.04
N GLY A 209 20.91 1.30 7.61
CA GLY A 209 22.12 1.27 8.43
C GLY A 209 21.84 1.15 9.93
N ASP A 210 20.57 1.15 10.36
CA ASP A 210 20.10 0.80 11.71
C ASP A 210 20.83 1.55 12.84
N CYS A 211 20.99 2.87 12.65
CA CYS A 211 21.74 3.71 13.56
C CYS A 211 20.95 4.09 14.80
N GLY A 212 21.59 4.00 15.95
CA GLY A 212 21.03 4.40 17.25
C GLY A 212 20.14 3.32 17.87
N THR A 213 19.54 3.65 19.01
CA THR A 213 18.66 2.75 19.78
C THR A 213 17.22 2.90 19.31
N PHE A 214 16.96 2.58 18.04
CA PHE A 214 15.61 2.66 17.48
C PHE A 214 14.74 1.49 17.89
N HIS A 215 13.43 1.67 17.73
CA HIS A 215 12.41 0.62 17.91
C HIS A 215 11.47 0.61 16.69
N GLY A 216 10.82 -0.51 16.43
CA GLY A 216 9.64 -0.54 15.60
C GLY A 216 8.49 0.12 16.35
N TRP A 217 7.86 1.15 15.75
CA TRP A 217 6.75 1.87 16.34
C TRP A 217 5.50 1.79 15.49
N VAL A 218 4.34 1.81 16.15
CA VAL A 218 3.07 2.21 15.56
C VAL A 218 2.51 3.35 16.41
N VAL A 219 2.38 4.53 15.83
CA VAL A 219 1.79 5.71 16.49
C VAL A 219 0.37 5.90 15.98
N GLY A 220 -0.60 5.94 16.89
CA GLY A 220 -2.00 6.17 16.60
C GLY A 220 -2.42 7.59 16.97
N VAL A 221 -3.07 8.30 16.03
CA VAL A 221 -3.61 9.65 16.26
C VAL A 221 -5.09 9.69 15.91
N SER A 222 -5.93 10.13 16.84
CA SER A 222 -7.36 10.32 16.57
C SER A 222 -7.58 11.41 15.53
N ILE A 223 -8.35 11.13 14.46
CA ILE A 223 -8.65 12.12 13.43
C ILE A 223 -9.53 13.25 13.94
N ASN A 224 -10.34 13.01 14.97
CA ASN A 224 -11.24 13.99 15.58
C ASN A 224 -10.59 14.76 16.73
N ASN A 225 -9.50 14.25 17.30
CA ASN A 225 -8.76 14.91 18.38
C ASN A 225 -7.25 14.61 18.22
N PRO A 226 -6.51 15.45 17.48
CA PRO A 226 -5.10 15.21 17.21
C PRO A 226 -4.20 15.27 18.46
N SER A 227 -4.70 15.79 19.60
CA SER A 227 -3.99 15.73 20.88
C SER A 227 -4.06 14.33 21.53
N SER A 228 -4.97 13.47 21.05
CA SER A 228 -5.07 12.07 21.51
C SER A 228 -4.11 11.21 20.71
N VAL A 229 -2.88 11.09 21.21
CA VAL A 229 -1.80 10.27 20.65
C VAL A 229 -1.58 9.06 21.52
N THR A 230 -1.56 7.89 20.88
CA THR A 230 -1.27 6.60 21.50
C THR A 230 -0.14 5.93 20.72
N ALA A 231 0.57 5.00 21.32
CA ALA A 231 1.67 4.32 20.64
C ALA A 231 1.89 2.91 21.15
N TRP A 232 2.47 2.08 20.30
CA TRP A 232 3.09 0.81 20.61
C TRP A 232 4.52 0.80 20.06
N ALA A 233 5.43 0.13 20.76
CA ALA A 233 6.79 -0.11 20.29
C ALA A 233 7.26 -1.51 20.63
N THR A 234 8.22 -2.03 19.86
CA THR A 234 8.95 -3.27 20.21
C THR A 234 9.64 -3.12 21.54
N ARG A 235 9.66 -4.21 22.33
CA ARG A 235 10.31 -4.19 23.65
C ARG A 235 11.83 -4.10 23.55
N ALA A 236 12.41 -4.87 22.63
CA ALA A 236 13.84 -4.81 22.34
C ALA A 236 14.15 -3.66 21.37
N ILE A 237 15.39 -3.23 21.37
CA ILE A 237 15.94 -2.33 20.32
C ILE A 237 15.79 -3.04 18.97
N GLY A 238 15.47 -2.30 17.93
CA GLY A 238 15.18 -2.86 16.61
C GLY A 238 13.72 -3.22 16.41
N GLY A 239 13.43 -4.23 15.60
CA GLY A 239 12.08 -4.63 15.25
C GLY A 239 11.37 -3.61 14.36
N GLY A 240 12.10 -2.90 13.50
CA GLY A 240 11.56 -1.85 12.64
C GLY A 240 10.45 -2.34 11.72
N ILE A 241 9.41 -1.51 11.51
CA ILE A 241 8.34 -1.76 10.55
C ILE A 241 8.67 -1.01 9.27
N TRP A 242 9.33 -1.68 8.32
CA TRP A 242 9.92 -1.03 7.15
C TRP A 242 9.39 -1.54 5.80
N GLY A 243 8.60 -2.61 5.78
CA GLY A 243 7.93 -3.12 4.58
C GLY A 243 6.89 -2.11 4.05
N HIS A 244 6.94 -1.78 2.76
CA HIS A 244 6.16 -0.68 2.16
C HIS A 244 4.65 -0.86 2.29
N GLY A 245 4.12 -2.10 2.32
CA GLY A 245 2.70 -2.36 2.55
C GLY A 245 2.16 -1.81 3.87
N GLY A 246 3.03 -1.60 4.85
CA GLY A 246 2.71 -0.91 6.10
C GLY A 246 1.65 -1.60 6.96
N VAL A 247 0.68 -0.82 7.42
CA VAL A 247 -0.38 -1.29 8.31
C VAL A 247 -1.52 -1.90 7.50
N ALA A 248 -1.70 -3.23 7.57
CA ALA A 248 -2.91 -3.91 7.09
C ALA A 248 -3.97 -3.96 8.19
N SER A 249 -5.25 -4.16 7.83
CA SER A 249 -6.33 -4.33 8.79
C SER A 249 -7.44 -5.24 8.28
N ASP A 250 -8.09 -5.93 9.22
CA ASP A 250 -9.35 -6.66 8.98
C ASP A 250 -10.61 -5.80 9.24
N GLY A 251 -10.43 -4.48 9.42
CA GLY A 251 -11.48 -3.52 9.78
C GLY A 251 -11.61 -3.30 11.29
N THR A 252 -10.98 -4.14 12.11
CA THR A 252 -11.02 -4.06 13.58
C THR A 252 -9.62 -4.00 14.18
N ASN A 253 -8.75 -4.89 13.74
CA ASN A 253 -7.37 -5.01 14.21
C ASN A 253 -6.40 -4.56 13.12
N MET A 254 -5.24 -4.06 13.54
CA MET A 254 -4.13 -3.74 12.65
C MET A 254 -3.10 -4.87 12.68
N PHE A 255 -2.47 -5.12 11.53
CA PHE A 255 -1.41 -6.10 11.36
C PHE A 255 -0.17 -5.40 10.80
N VAL A 256 0.96 -5.58 11.48
CA VAL A 256 2.26 -5.10 11.02
C VAL A 256 3.27 -6.23 11.08
N ILE A 257 4.36 -6.13 10.31
CA ILE A 257 5.47 -7.08 10.37
C ILE A 257 6.71 -6.34 10.84
N THR A 258 7.38 -6.90 11.86
CA THR A 258 8.60 -6.35 12.43
C THR A 258 9.83 -7.07 11.87
N GLY A 259 10.94 -6.34 11.73
CA GLY A 259 12.25 -6.89 11.39
C GLY A 259 13.04 -7.32 12.61
N ASN A 260 14.35 -7.46 12.42
CA ASN A 260 15.29 -7.94 13.44
C ASN A 260 15.38 -7.01 14.65
N THR A 261 15.58 -7.63 15.82
CA THR A 261 15.85 -6.95 17.09
C THR A 261 17.30 -7.20 17.53
N PHE A 262 17.78 -6.38 18.47
CA PHE A 262 19.18 -6.41 18.90
C PHE A 262 19.29 -6.62 20.42
N ASN A 263 20.37 -7.26 20.85
CA ASN A 263 20.71 -7.44 22.25
C ASN A 263 19.62 -8.09 23.11
N THR A 264 18.88 -9.05 22.53
CA THR A 264 17.72 -9.69 23.17
C THR A 264 18.11 -10.68 24.27
N GLY A 265 19.38 -11.14 24.31
CA GLY A 265 19.82 -12.19 25.23
C GLY A 265 19.10 -13.53 25.00
N GLY A 266 18.56 -13.76 23.81
CA GLY A 266 17.77 -14.95 23.49
C GLY A 266 16.31 -14.90 23.91
N HIS A 267 15.83 -13.76 24.40
CA HIS A 267 14.43 -13.54 24.78
C HIS A 267 13.71 -12.74 23.68
N TRP A 268 12.63 -13.27 23.15
CA TRP A 268 11.87 -12.57 22.11
C TRP A 268 11.43 -11.18 22.55
N GLY A 269 11.79 -10.15 21.77
CA GLY A 269 11.59 -8.73 22.06
C GLY A 269 10.57 -8.02 21.18
N GLY A 270 9.84 -8.76 20.33
CA GLY A 270 8.86 -8.19 19.39
C GLY A 270 9.35 -8.11 17.96
N GLY A 271 10.58 -8.55 17.65
CA GLY A 271 11.12 -8.66 16.31
C GLY A 271 10.74 -9.95 15.58
N GLU A 272 11.00 -9.98 14.27
CA GLU A 272 10.77 -11.12 13.38
C GLU A 272 9.33 -11.67 13.49
N ALA A 273 8.33 -10.78 13.51
CA ALA A 273 6.99 -11.18 13.87
C ALA A 273 5.89 -10.50 13.04
N ILE A 274 4.77 -11.22 12.85
CA ILE A 274 3.49 -10.62 12.56
C ILE A 274 2.88 -10.19 13.90
N ILE A 275 2.60 -8.91 14.08
CA ILE A 275 1.98 -8.35 15.28
C ILE A 275 0.56 -7.91 14.94
N ARG A 276 -0.43 -8.34 15.72
CA ARG A 276 -1.80 -7.86 15.70
C ARG A 276 -2.03 -6.88 16.83
N LEU A 277 -2.42 -5.66 16.47
CA LEU A 277 -2.74 -4.59 17.40
C LEU A 277 -4.24 -4.31 17.38
N ARG A 278 -4.82 -4.12 18.54
CA ARG A 278 -6.19 -3.60 18.69
C ARG A 278 -6.20 -2.08 18.54
N ALA A 279 -7.41 -1.51 18.47
CA ALA A 279 -7.56 -0.06 18.40
C ALA A 279 -6.76 0.66 19.51
N GLY A 280 -6.04 1.72 19.10
CA GLY A 280 -5.32 2.57 20.02
C GLY A 280 -3.81 2.42 20.19
N PRO A 281 -3.02 1.88 19.33
CA PRO A 281 -2.58 0.54 18.93
C PRO A 281 -2.20 -0.31 20.17
N VAL A 282 -3.11 -1.11 20.65
CA VAL A 282 -2.94 -1.91 21.89
C VAL A 282 -2.45 -3.32 21.56
N PHE A 283 -1.31 -3.69 22.12
CA PHE A 283 -0.76 -5.05 22.05
C PHE A 283 -1.04 -5.80 23.36
N SER A 284 -1.70 -6.94 23.29
CA SER A 284 -2.05 -7.70 24.49
C SER A 284 -0.88 -8.51 25.09
N GLY A 285 0.16 -8.77 24.30
CA GLY A 285 1.23 -9.71 24.65
C GLY A 285 0.81 -11.19 24.62
N SER A 286 -0.47 -11.47 24.39
CA SER A 286 -0.98 -12.84 24.28
C SER A 286 -0.54 -13.50 22.97
N PRO A 287 -0.25 -14.82 22.94
CA PRO A 287 0.08 -15.57 21.73
C PRO A 287 -0.94 -15.42 20.58
N ILE A 288 -2.19 -15.09 20.90
CA ILE A 288 -3.21 -14.86 19.88
C ILE A 288 -2.92 -13.60 19.03
N ASP A 289 -2.15 -12.64 19.56
CA ASP A 289 -1.89 -11.34 18.97
C ASP A 289 -0.49 -11.21 18.34
N TYR A 290 0.31 -12.26 18.33
CA TYR A 290 1.58 -12.28 17.58
C TYR A 290 1.92 -13.65 17.05
N TRP A 291 2.74 -13.67 16.02
CA TRP A 291 3.44 -14.86 15.56
C TRP A 291 4.88 -14.51 15.19
N ALA A 292 5.81 -15.32 15.68
CA ALA A 292 7.19 -15.35 15.22
C ALA A 292 7.56 -16.80 14.85
N PRO A 293 8.38 -17.01 13.82
CA PRO A 293 8.84 -18.36 13.47
C PRO A 293 9.71 -18.93 14.59
N THR A 294 9.75 -20.24 14.73
CA THR A 294 10.53 -20.91 15.79
C THR A 294 12.03 -20.63 15.71
N ASN A 295 12.53 -20.26 14.55
CA ASN A 295 13.91 -19.85 14.30
C ASN A 295 14.12 -18.31 14.31
N TRP A 296 13.21 -17.55 14.90
CA TRP A 296 13.27 -16.08 14.94
C TRP A 296 14.63 -15.54 15.38
N LEU A 297 15.27 -16.16 16.38
CA LEU A 297 16.58 -15.75 16.88
C LEU A 297 17.69 -15.91 15.82
N SER A 298 17.59 -16.94 14.98
CA SER A 298 18.51 -17.09 13.85
C SER A 298 18.30 -16.03 12.77
N LEU A 299 17.05 -15.63 12.55
CA LEU A 299 16.71 -14.54 11.62
C LEU A 299 17.26 -13.21 12.17
N ASP A 300 16.99 -12.91 13.45
CA ASP A 300 17.52 -11.74 14.19
C ASP A 300 19.04 -11.61 14.04
N ASN A 301 19.77 -12.67 14.37
CA ASN A 301 21.23 -12.68 14.34
C ASN A 301 21.82 -12.61 12.93
N GLY A 302 21.05 -13.01 11.92
CA GLY A 302 21.45 -13.06 10.52
C GLY A 302 21.06 -11.84 9.70
N ASP A 303 20.46 -10.80 10.30
CA ASP A 303 19.83 -9.68 9.57
C ASP A 303 18.91 -10.20 8.43
N THR A 304 18.11 -11.22 8.76
CA THR A 304 17.26 -11.92 7.80
C THR A 304 15.79 -11.62 8.07
N ASP A 305 15.47 -10.32 8.13
CA ASP A 305 14.15 -9.81 8.53
C ASP A 305 12.96 -10.53 7.89
N LEU A 306 12.00 -10.91 8.73
CA LEU A 306 10.65 -11.27 8.29
C LEU A 306 9.92 -10.07 7.67
N GLY A 307 10.24 -8.85 8.12
CA GLY A 307 9.58 -7.60 7.76
C GLY A 307 9.88 -7.05 6.36
N GLY A 308 10.33 -7.87 5.41
CA GLY A 308 10.71 -7.43 4.05
C GLY A 308 9.58 -6.81 3.23
N CYS A 309 8.32 -7.19 3.51
CA CYS A 309 7.07 -6.64 2.97
C CYS A 309 6.12 -6.29 4.12
N GLY A 310 5.10 -5.49 3.85
CA GLY A 310 3.97 -5.36 4.78
C GLY A 310 3.13 -6.65 4.81
N ALA A 311 2.30 -6.80 5.83
CA ALA A 311 1.34 -7.90 5.89
C ALA A 311 0.29 -7.77 4.78
N VAL A 312 -0.08 -8.90 4.16
CA VAL A 312 -1.24 -8.98 3.27
C VAL A 312 -2.25 -9.93 3.89
N LEU A 313 -3.49 -9.45 4.07
CA LEU A 313 -4.58 -10.29 4.58
C LEU A 313 -5.29 -10.95 3.41
N ILE A 314 -5.38 -12.28 3.45
CA ILE A 314 -5.88 -13.09 2.34
C ILE A 314 -7.01 -13.99 2.83
N ASP A 315 -8.14 -13.93 2.15
CA ASP A 315 -9.25 -14.87 2.36
C ASP A 315 -9.16 -15.99 1.33
N VAL A 316 -9.11 -17.24 1.80
CA VAL A 316 -9.03 -18.44 0.97
C VAL A 316 -10.27 -19.31 1.23
N PRO A 317 -11.38 -19.07 0.51
CA PRO A 317 -12.58 -19.88 0.67
C PRO A 317 -12.32 -21.36 0.46
N GLY A 318 -12.84 -22.19 1.38
CA GLY A 318 -12.62 -23.63 1.36
C GLY A 318 -11.35 -24.11 2.06
N ALA A 319 -10.43 -23.21 2.44
CA ALA A 319 -9.29 -23.57 3.29
C ALA A 319 -9.69 -23.63 4.77
N THR A 320 -8.90 -24.36 5.57
CA THR A 320 -9.00 -24.35 7.03
C THR A 320 -7.60 -24.15 7.63
N PRO A 321 -7.31 -22.98 8.23
CA PRO A 321 -8.15 -21.79 8.39
C PRO A 321 -8.32 -21.00 7.07
N PRO A 322 -9.47 -20.32 6.86
CA PRO A 322 -9.72 -19.56 5.64
C PRO A 322 -9.18 -18.12 5.68
N TYR A 323 -8.99 -17.55 6.86
CA TYR A 323 -8.58 -16.15 7.06
C TYR A 323 -7.10 -16.09 7.41
N LEU A 324 -6.27 -15.67 6.46
CA LEU A 324 -4.82 -15.76 6.55
C LEU A 324 -4.16 -14.38 6.57
N ALA A 325 -3.00 -14.31 7.21
CA ALA A 325 -2.02 -13.25 7.06
C ALA A 325 -0.79 -13.83 6.37
N LEU A 326 -0.35 -13.19 5.28
CA LEU A 326 0.87 -13.51 4.55
C LEU A 326 2.00 -12.62 5.02
N ALA A 327 3.16 -13.22 5.30
CA ALA A 327 4.45 -12.55 5.45
C ALA A 327 5.45 -13.08 4.43
N LEU A 328 6.30 -12.19 3.90
CA LEU A 328 7.38 -12.50 2.97
C LEU A 328 8.68 -11.94 3.53
N GLY A 329 9.67 -12.81 3.76
CA GLY A 329 10.89 -12.46 4.47
C GLY A 329 12.15 -12.38 3.59
N LYS A 330 13.21 -11.75 4.14
CA LYS A 330 14.56 -11.77 3.55
C LYS A 330 15.12 -13.19 3.42
N ASP A 331 14.61 -14.17 4.17
CA ASP A 331 14.97 -15.59 4.06
C ASP A 331 14.38 -16.27 2.79
N GLY A 332 13.69 -15.48 1.96
CA GLY A 332 13.10 -15.97 0.71
C GLY A 332 11.86 -16.84 0.89
N LYS A 333 11.28 -16.86 2.08
CA LYS A 333 10.07 -17.63 2.36
C LYS A 333 8.81 -16.78 2.37
N ALA A 334 7.72 -17.46 1.99
CA ALA A 334 6.37 -17.03 2.28
C ALA A 334 5.83 -17.80 3.47
N TYR A 335 5.16 -17.12 4.39
CA TYR A 335 4.56 -17.68 5.59
C TYR A 335 3.08 -17.32 5.66
N LEU A 336 2.24 -18.31 5.93
CA LEU A 336 0.81 -18.13 6.15
C LEU A 336 0.47 -18.38 7.62
N ARG A 337 -0.28 -17.44 8.22
CA ARG A 337 -0.81 -17.57 9.58
C ARG A 337 -2.31 -17.35 9.61
N ASN A 338 -2.99 -18.05 10.53
CA ASN A 338 -4.38 -17.73 10.84
C ASN A 338 -4.43 -16.34 11.51
N ARG A 339 -5.02 -15.33 10.82
CA ARG A 339 -5.06 -13.96 11.37
C ARG A 339 -5.96 -13.81 12.59
N ASN A 340 -6.88 -14.75 12.81
CA ASN A 340 -7.74 -14.75 14.00
C ASN A 340 -7.04 -15.28 15.26
N ASN A 341 -5.98 -16.09 15.07
CA ASN A 341 -5.12 -16.61 16.14
C ASN A 341 -3.71 -16.80 15.57
N LEU A 342 -2.84 -15.83 15.85
CA LEU A 342 -1.47 -15.86 15.31
C LEU A 342 -0.62 -16.96 15.94
N GLY A 343 -0.84 -17.33 17.24
CA GLY A 343 -0.34 -18.57 17.83
C GLY A 343 1.03 -18.48 18.51
N GLY A 344 1.61 -17.29 18.68
CA GLY A 344 2.89 -17.10 19.39
C GLY A 344 4.09 -17.60 18.59
N ILE A 345 5.13 -18.06 19.28
CA ILE A 345 6.34 -18.62 18.65
C ILE A 345 6.08 -20.09 18.29
N THR A 346 5.63 -20.33 17.07
CA THR A 346 5.19 -21.65 16.59
C THR A 346 5.50 -21.84 15.11
N ALA A 347 5.32 -23.07 14.61
CA ALA A 347 5.35 -23.33 13.19
C ALA A 347 4.22 -22.58 12.46
N PRO A 348 4.42 -22.08 11.22
CA PRO A 348 3.36 -21.45 10.44
C PRO A 348 2.26 -22.45 10.04
N VAL A 349 1.10 -21.96 9.60
CA VAL A 349 0.05 -22.79 8.96
C VAL A 349 0.61 -23.43 7.68
N ALA A 350 1.33 -22.63 6.89
CA ALA A 350 2.11 -23.10 5.74
C ALA A 350 3.31 -22.18 5.51
N SER A 351 4.37 -22.73 4.93
CA SER A 351 5.50 -21.96 4.42
C SER A 351 6.06 -22.60 3.15
N ALA A 352 6.67 -21.77 2.29
CA ALA A 352 7.37 -22.25 1.09
C ALA A 352 8.56 -21.33 0.79
N ASN A 353 9.63 -21.89 0.22
CA ASN A 353 10.69 -21.11 -0.39
C ASN A 353 10.17 -20.54 -1.71
N VAL A 354 10.12 -19.23 -1.84
CA VAL A 354 9.51 -18.54 -2.99
C VAL A 354 10.50 -17.67 -3.75
N ALA A 355 11.63 -17.34 -3.13
CA ALA A 355 12.68 -16.49 -3.67
C ALA A 355 14.00 -16.73 -2.95
N ASN A 356 15.07 -16.05 -3.38
CA ASN A 356 16.31 -15.96 -2.59
C ASN A 356 16.16 -14.97 -1.42
N SER A 357 15.42 -13.90 -1.64
CA SER A 357 15.13 -12.87 -0.62
C SER A 357 13.97 -12.00 -1.09
N VAL A 358 13.05 -11.66 -0.19
CA VAL A 358 11.95 -10.72 -0.47
C VAL A 358 12.07 -9.53 0.46
N ARG A 359 12.14 -8.31 -0.11
CA ARG A 359 12.35 -7.08 0.65
C ARG A 359 11.95 -5.82 -0.12
N GLY A 360 11.56 -4.79 0.61
CA GLY A 360 11.34 -3.44 0.09
C GLY A 360 10.24 -3.38 -0.97
N GLN A 361 9.08 -3.96 -0.70
CA GLN A 361 7.94 -3.95 -1.61
C GLN A 361 6.62 -4.18 -0.88
N SER A 362 5.53 -4.03 -1.62
CA SER A 362 4.20 -4.54 -1.26
C SER A 362 3.86 -5.71 -2.18
N ALA A 363 3.41 -6.84 -1.62
CA ALA A 363 2.86 -7.93 -2.40
C ALA A 363 1.38 -7.68 -2.67
N ALA A 364 0.83 -8.28 -3.74
CA ALA A 364 -0.61 -8.23 -4.01
C ALA A 364 -1.24 -9.63 -3.91
N SER A 365 -2.54 -9.68 -3.67
CA SER A 365 -3.31 -10.93 -3.68
C SER A 365 -4.61 -10.77 -4.48
N TYR A 366 -5.03 -11.84 -5.13
CA TYR A 366 -6.21 -11.85 -5.98
C TYR A 366 -6.81 -13.24 -6.09
N ARG A 367 -8.04 -13.29 -6.56
CA ARG A 367 -8.73 -14.55 -6.87
C ARG A 367 -9.10 -14.60 -8.32
N THR A 368 -9.09 -15.82 -8.87
CA THR A 368 -9.65 -16.17 -10.18
C THR A 368 -10.51 -17.41 -10.03
N PRO A 369 -11.23 -17.84 -11.06
CA PRO A 369 -11.89 -19.16 -11.05
C PRO A 369 -10.92 -20.32 -10.80
N GLN A 370 -9.61 -20.12 -10.99
CA GLN A 370 -8.56 -21.13 -10.78
C GLN A 370 -8.07 -21.20 -9.33
N GLY A 371 -8.43 -20.22 -8.46
CA GLY A 371 -8.07 -20.19 -7.05
C GLY A 371 -7.60 -18.85 -6.54
N THR A 372 -6.96 -18.85 -5.36
CA THR A 372 -6.42 -17.67 -4.67
C THR A 372 -4.92 -17.60 -4.87
N TYR A 373 -4.42 -16.42 -5.23
CA TYR A 373 -3.02 -16.17 -5.55
C TYR A 373 -2.47 -15.03 -4.71
N PHE A 374 -1.15 -15.03 -4.52
CA PHE A 374 -0.38 -13.85 -4.19
C PHE A 374 0.76 -13.68 -5.20
N VAL A 375 1.15 -12.44 -5.44
CA VAL A 375 2.18 -12.05 -6.40
C VAL A 375 3.10 -11.02 -5.77
N PHE A 376 4.39 -11.11 -6.07
CA PHE A 376 5.41 -10.23 -5.52
C PHE A 376 6.58 -10.07 -6.49
N ARG A 377 7.39 -9.06 -6.23
CA ARG A 377 8.66 -8.85 -6.94
C ARG A 377 9.71 -9.83 -6.40
N ASN A 378 10.17 -10.75 -7.23
CA ASN A 378 11.21 -11.70 -6.90
C ASN A 378 12.59 -11.14 -7.28
N GLY A 379 13.20 -10.43 -6.33
CA GLY A 379 14.42 -9.65 -6.58
C GLY A 379 14.17 -8.49 -7.55
N SER A 380 15.21 -8.09 -8.30
CA SER A 380 15.14 -7.02 -9.32
C SER A 380 14.98 -7.55 -10.75
N SER A 381 14.82 -8.85 -10.94
CA SER A 381 14.87 -9.50 -12.25
C SER A 381 13.63 -10.36 -12.58
N ALA A 382 12.70 -10.56 -11.63
CA ALA A 382 11.53 -11.39 -11.88
C ALA A 382 10.30 -10.90 -11.10
N VAL A 383 9.13 -11.37 -11.55
CA VAL A 383 7.84 -11.32 -10.83
C VAL A 383 7.35 -12.76 -10.68
N SER A 384 6.98 -13.15 -9.48
CA SER A 384 6.51 -14.50 -9.17
C SER A 384 5.14 -14.50 -8.55
N ALA A 385 4.28 -15.42 -8.96
CA ALA A 385 2.99 -15.68 -8.35
C ALA A 385 2.93 -17.10 -7.81
N TYR A 386 2.27 -17.25 -6.68
CA TYR A 386 2.00 -18.51 -6.01
C TYR A 386 0.52 -18.65 -5.73
N LYS A 387 0.02 -19.88 -5.73
CA LYS A 387 -1.35 -20.20 -5.38
C LYS A 387 -1.41 -20.71 -3.93
N ILE A 388 -2.45 -20.35 -3.22
CA ILE A 388 -2.79 -20.90 -1.91
C ILE A 388 -3.91 -21.90 -2.12
N THR A 389 -3.71 -23.16 -1.70
CA THR A 389 -4.70 -24.22 -1.87
C THR A 389 -5.88 -24.06 -0.90
N ALA A 390 -7.07 -24.42 -1.37
CA ALA A 390 -8.29 -24.46 -0.54
C ALA A 390 -8.39 -25.83 0.19
N THR A 391 -7.39 -26.14 1.02
CA THR A 391 -7.25 -27.41 1.75
C THR A 391 -7.17 -27.21 3.26
N ASN A 392 -7.09 -28.28 4.02
CA ASN A 392 -6.92 -28.30 5.48
C ASN A 392 -5.62 -29.09 5.85
N PRO A 393 -4.50 -28.43 6.22
CA PRO A 393 -4.26 -26.99 6.12
C PRO A 393 -4.05 -26.53 4.66
N PRO A 394 -4.14 -25.21 4.38
CA PRO A 394 -3.75 -24.68 3.07
C PRO A 394 -2.24 -24.81 2.85
N THR A 395 -1.84 -24.94 1.59
CA THR A 395 -0.43 -25.00 1.16
C THR A 395 -0.12 -23.88 0.16
N ILE A 396 1.16 -23.60 -0.04
CA ILE A 396 1.66 -22.63 -1.01
C ILE A 396 2.30 -23.40 -2.16
N VAL A 397 1.78 -23.24 -3.38
CA VAL A 397 2.29 -23.92 -4.57
C VAL A 397 2.67 -22.92 -5.66
N PRO A 398 3.75 -23.14 -6.44
CA PRO A 398 4.14 -22.27 -7.54
C PRO A 398 3.02 -22.17 -8.57
N ALA A 399 2.80 -20.95 -9.11
CA ALA A 399 1.90 -20.72 -10.22
C ALA A 399 2.68 -20.35 -11.48
N TRP A 400 3.39 -19.23 -11.46
CA TRP A 400 4.21 -18.77 -12.57
C TRP A 400 5.30 -17.80 -12.10
N THR A 401 6.36 -17.67 -12.90
CA THR A 401 7.43 -16.70 -12.76
C THR A 401 7.79 -16.15 -14.12
N VAL A 402 7.95 -14.82 -14.22
CA VAL A 402 8.35 -14.14 -15.45
C VAL A 402 9.56 -13.25 -15.20
N SER A 403 10.46 -13.18 -16.17
CA SER A 403 11.60 -12.26 -16.14
C SER A 403 11.12 -10.85 -16.42
N GLN A 404 11.45 -9.92 -15.54
CA GLN A 404 11.16 -8.49 -15.71
C GLN A 404 12.09 -7.68 -14.79
N THR A 405 12.84 -6.75 -15.36
CA THR A 405 13.80 -5.91 -14.62
C THR A 405 13.12 -4.77 -13.89
N GLY A 406 13.59 -4.48 -12.67
CA GLY A 406 13.17 -3.34 -11.84
C GLY A 406 12.66 -3.74 -10.46
N GLN A 407 12.20 -2.76 -9.70
CA GLN A 407 11.89 -2.89 -8.27
C GLN A 407 10.53 -2.29 -7.87
N GLY A 408 9.62 -2.08 -8.82
CA GLY A 408 8.25 -1.64 -8.52
C GLY A 408 7.41 -2.77 -7.90
N SER A 409 6.53 -2.44 -6.96
CA SER A 409 5.58 -3.38 -6.37
C SER A 409 4.46 -3.73 -7.35
N PRO A 410 4.00 -5.00 -7.42
CA PRO A 410 2.90 -5.39 -8.30
C PRO A 410 1.53 -4.99 -7.74
N TRP A 411 0.57 -4.78 -8.64
CA TRP A 411 -0.86 -4.66 -8.34
C TRP A 411 -1.68 -5.44 -9.38
N VAL A 412 -2.96 -5.61 -9.14
CA VAL A 412 -3.81 -6.46 -9.97
C VAL A 412 -5.08 -5.75 -10.38
N THR A 413 -5.49 -5.91 -11.63
CA THR A 413 -6.83 -5.56 -12.09
C THR A 413 -7.64 -6.81 -12.41
N THR A 414 -8.94 -6.74 -12.14
CA THR A 414 -9.95 -7.68 -12.61
C THR A 414 -11.16 -6.90 -13.12
N THR A 415 -11.99 -7.52 -13.94
CA THR A 415 -13.21 -6.84 -14.45
C THR A 415 -14.37 -6.87 -13.46
N ASP A 416 -14.38 -7.83 -12.53
CA ASP A 416 -15.52 -8.10 -11.60
C ASP A 416 -15.10 -8.66 -10.24
N GLY A 417 -13.82 -8.64 -9.92
CA GLY A 417 -13.23 -9.23 -8.71
C GLY A 417 -12.57 -10.60 -8.92
N THR A 418 -12.82 -11.28 -10.06
CA THR A 418 -12.29 -12.62 -10.35
C THR A 418 -11.87 -12.83 -11.80
N ASN A 419 -12.58 -12.25 -12.75
CA ASN A 419 -12.33 -12.46 -14.17
C ASN A 419 -11.33 -11.47 -14.74
N ASN A 420 -10.66 -11.85 -15.82
CA ASN A 420 -9.65 -11.05 -16.52
C ASN A 420 -8.50 -10.57 -15.62
N ALA A 421 -8.11 -11.35 -14.61
CA ALA A 421 -7.00 -10.96 -13.74
C ALA A 421 -5.73 -10.64 -14.56
N ILE A 422 -5.21 -9.42 -14.36
CA ILE A 422 -3.97 -8.91 -14.96
C ILE A 422 -3.08 -8.40 -13.83
N VAL A 423 -1.90 -8.97 -13.72
CA VAL A 423 -0.85 -8.48 -12.82
C VAL A 423 -0.07 -7.40 -13.53
N TRP A 424 -0.08 -6.20 -12.96
CA TRP A 424 0.67 -5.06 -13.43
C TRP A 424 1.90 -4.82 -12.57
N VAL A 425 2.97 -4.34 -13.18
CA VAL A 425 4.19 -3.93 -12.48
C VAL A 425 4.94 -2.91 -13.31
N VAL A 426 5.63 -2.00 -12.63
CA VAL A 426 6.58 -1.08 -13.29
C VAL A 426 8.00 -1.57 -13.05
N GLY A 427 8.80 -1.57 -14.09
CA GLY A 427 10.24 -1.83 -14.00
C GLY A 427 11.00 -0.65 -13.39
N ALA A 428 10.58 -0.21 -12.19
CA ALA A 428 11.12 0.95 -11.51
C ALA A 428 12.63 0.78 -11.22
N GLU A 429 13.42 1.82 -11.50
CA GLU A 429 14.88 1.79 -11.47
C GLU A 429 15.51 0.69 -12.36
N GLY A 430 14.72 0.07 -13.23
CA GLY A 430 15.13 -0.89 -14.26
C GLY A 430 14.81 -0.35 -15.65
N ASP A 431 13.92 -1.02 -16.38
CA ASP A 431 13.49 -0.59 -17.70
C ASP A 431 12.52 0.59 -17.70
N GLN A 432 11.97 0.94 -16.53
CA GLN A 432 11.09 2.09 -16.30
C GLN A 432 9.82 2.06 -17.15
N ARG A 433 9.26 0.87 -17.39
CA ARG A 433 8.07 0.63 -18.20
C ARG A 433 7.00 -0.09 -17.41
N LEU A 434 5.75 0.11 -17.82
CA LEU A 434 4.62 -0.64 -17.34
C LEU A 434 4.58 -2.02 -18.04
N HIS A 435 4.38 -3.08 -17.29
CA HIS A 435 4.17 -4.44 -17.81
C HIS A 435 2.88 -5.02 -17.25
N GLY A 436 2.20 -5.83 -18.07
CA GLY A 436 0.96 -6.53 -17.70
C GLY A 436 1.05 -8.01 -18.03
N TYR A 437 0.69 -8.87 -17.09
CA TYR A 437 0.77 -10.32 -17.20
C TYR A 437 -0.58 -10.95 -16.88
N ASN A 438 -0.92 -12.02 -17.59
CA ASN A 438 -2.08 -12.84 -17.26
C ASN A 438 -1.94 -13.40 -15.84
N GLY A 439 -2.89 -13.11 -14.96
CA GLY A 439 -2.82 -13.50 -13.55
C GLY A 439 -2.80 -15.00 -13.32
N ASP A 440 -3.37 -15.82 -14.23
CA ASP A 440 -3.38 -17.28 -14.09
C ASP A 440 -2.10 -17.93 -14.58
N THR A 441 -1.47 -17.39 -15.63
CA THR A 441 -0.41 -18.08 -16.37
C THR A 441 0.92 -17.33 -16.46
N GLY A 442 0.96 -16.04 -16.13
CA GLY A 442 2.12 -15.19 -16.34
C GLY A 442 2.38 -14.81 -17.81
N ALA A 443 1.54 -15.22 -18.74
CA ALA A 443 1.70 -14.84 -20.15
C ALA A 443 1.65 -13.32 -20.30
N VAL A 444 2.54 -12.76 -21.13
CA VAL A 444 2.63 -11.32 -21.36
C VAL A 444 1.37 -10.82 -22.07
N ILE A 445 0.73 -9.82 -21.49
CA ILE A 445 -0.39 -9.07 -22.06
C ILE A 445 0.11 -7.72 -22.58
N TYR A 446 0.93 -7.03 -21.79
CA TYR A 446 1.49 -5.74 -22.15
C TYR A 446 2.99 -5.72 -21.84
N ALA A 447 3.80 -5.45 -22.86
CA ALA A 447 5.26 -5.58 -22.82
C ALA A 447 6.00 -4.21 -22.77
N GLY A 448 5.44 -3.22 -22.07
CA GLY A 448 6.12 -1.95 -21.87
C GLY A 448 5.93 -0.90 -22.98
N GLY A 449 5.24 -1.25 -24.05
CA GLY A 449 4.94 -0.31 -25.16
C GLY A 449 6.16 0.18 -25.94
N GLY A 450 5.97 1.28 -26.70
CA GLY A 450 7.00 1.93 -27.51
C GLY A 450 7.78 3.04 -26.79
N PRO A 451 8.47 3.92 -27.51
CA PRO A 451 9.25 5.02 -26.92
C PRO A 451 8.41 5.99 -26.07
N ASN A 452 7.15 6.20 -26.43
CA ASN A 452 6.25 7.12 -25.73
C ASN A 452 5.79 6.60 -24.37
N GLU A 453 5.86 5.31 -24.10
CA GLU A 453 5.43 4.65 -22.87
C GLU A 453 6.52 4.58 -21.78
N LEU A 454 7.71 5.10 -22.08
CA LEU A 454 8.78 5.21 -21.08
C LEU A 454 8.40 6.18 -19.96
N MET A 455 8.54 5.73 -18.73
CA MET A 455 8.35 6.53 -17.50
C MET A 455 9.71 6.84 -16.87
N ALA A 456 10.32 7.96 -17.22
CA ALA A 456 11.62 8.32 -16.67
C ALA A 456 11.56 8.56 -15.15
N ASN A 457 12.65 8.21 -14.46
CA ASN A 457 12.86 8.46 -13.03
C ASN A 457 11.85 7.77 -12.07
N THR A 458 11.33 6.62 -12.46
CA THR A 458 10.56 5.75 -11.56
C THR A 458 11.43 5.28 -10.40
N ARG A 459 10.85 5.26 -9.18
CA ARG A 459 11.56 4.86 -7.96
C ARG A 459 11.11 3.47 -7.51
N LYS A 460 12.06 2.71 -6.97
CA LYS A 460 11.79 1.42 -6.32
C LYS A 460 10.72 1.55 -5.26
N TRP A 461 10.10 0.42 -4.93
CA TRP A 461 9.05 0.23 -3.93
C TRP A 461 7.67 0.75 -4.33
N ASN A 462 7.60 1.82 -5.13
CA ASN A 462 6.35 2.43 -5.55
C ASN A 462 5.47 1.45 -6.35
N THR A 463 4.18 1.68 -6.33
CA THR A 463 3.16 0.90 -7.02
C THR A 463 2.20 1.81 -7.79
N GLY A 464 1.50 1.26 -8.79
CA GLY A 464 0.47 1.98 -9.52
C GLY A 464 -0.90 1.85 -8.85
N ILE A 465 -1.80 2.72 -9.27
CA ILE A 465 -3.22 2.66 -8.91
C ILE A 465 -4.09 2.64 -10.16
N VAL A 466 -5.32 2.13 -10.00
CA VAL A 466 -6.29 2.06 -11.09
C VAL A 466 -7.58 2.76 -10.70
N ALA A 467 -8.09 3.63 -11.56
CA ALA A 467 -9.38 4.29 -11.40
C ALA A 467 -9.94 4.73 -12.76
N ARG A 468 -11.20 4.45 -13.03
CA ARG A 468 -11.93 4.90 -14.23
C ARG A 468 -11.22 4.58 -15.54
N GLY A 469 -10.80 3.35 -15.74
CA GLY A 469 -10.12 2.88 -16.96
C GLY A 469 -8.70 3.42 -17.12
N ARG A 470 -8.10 3.97 -16.08
CA ARG A 470 -6.77 4.55 -16.09
C ARG A 470 -5.86 3.94 -15.04
N ILE A 471 -4.59 3.81 -15.39
CA ILE A 471 -3.50 3.49 -14.47
C ILE A 471 -2.72 4.77 -14.21
N TYR A 472 -2.46 5.11 -12.95
CA TYR A 472 -1.57 6.20 -12.58
C TYR A 472 -0.34 5.65 -11.85
N PHE A 473 0.82 6.19 -12.18
CA PHE A 473 2.09 5.88 -11.54
C PHE A 473 2.89 7.16 -11.29
N ALA A 474 3.33 7.35 -10.06
CA ALA A 474 4.15 8.51 -9.69
C ALA A 474 5.64 8.16 -9.76
N ALA A 475 6.41 9.07 -10.36
CA ALA A 475 7.87 9.02 -10.46
C ALA A 475 8.47 10.33 -9.96
N SER A 476 9.81 10.42 -9.89
CA SER A 476 10.47 11.68 -9.53
C SER A 476 10.11 12.77 -10.55
N ASN A 477 9.55 13.87 -10.06
CA ASN A 477 9.14 15.06 -10.81
C ASN A 477 8.00 14.84 -11.83
N LYS A 478 7.35 13.66 -11.85
CA LYS A 478 6.31 13.36 -12.85
C LYS A 478 5.32 12.31 -12.36
N VAL A 479 4.04 12.54 -12.65
CA VAL A 479 3.01 11.49 -12.60
C VAL A 479 2.67 11.09 -14.02
N TYR A 480 2.55 9.82 -14.27
CA TYR A 480 2.18 9.23 -15.55
C TYR A 480 0.78 8.64 -15.47
N ALA A 481 0.03 8.81 -16.54
CA ALA A 481 -1.29 8.19 -16.71
C ALA A 481 -1.31 7.32 -17.96
N PHE A 482 -1.86 6.12 -17.83
CA PHE A 482 -2.10 5.20 -18.95
C PHE A 482 -3.60 4.90 -19.03
N ALA A 483 -4.08 4.59 -20.21
CA ALA A 483 -5.48 4.19 -20.42
C ALA A 483 -5.58 3.20 -21.57
N VAL A 484 -6.64 2.41 -21.56
CA VAL A 484 -7.10 1.68 -22.74
C VAL A 484 -7.72 2.72 -23.70
N PRO A 485 -7.40 2.73 -25.00
CA PRO A 485 -8.01 3.61 -25.98
C PRO A 485 -9.55 3.44 -26.01
N ALA A 486 -10.28 4.55 -26.12
CA ALA A 486 -11.74 4.55 -26.05
C ALA A 486 -12.44 3.71 -27.16
N GLY A 487 -11.75 3.45 -28.29
CA GLY A 487 -12.26 2.60 -29.35
C GLY A 487 -12.22 1.09 -29.07
N ASP A 488 -11.49 0.69 -28.05
CA ASP A 488 -11.28 -0.73 -27.67
C ASP A 488 -12.09 -1.12 -26.43
N LEU A 489 -12.88 -0.19 -25.87
CA LEU A 489 -13.80 -0.49 -24.77
C LEU A 489 -15.00 -1.26 -25.33
N PRO A 490 -15.42 -2.37 -24.74
CA PRO A 490 -16.69 -3.00 -25.12
C PRO A 490 -17.82 -1.98 -24.92
N ALA A 491 -18.74 -1.94 -25.89
CA ALA A 491 -19.92 -1.09 -25.78
C ALA A 491 -20.62 -1.42 -24.45
N PRO A 492 -21.12 -0.42 -23.70
CA PRO A 492 -21.91 -0.70 -22.52
C PRO A 492 -23.05 -1.64 -22.91
N ASN A 493 -23.21 -2.75 -22.20
CA ASN A 493 -24.32 -3.66 -22.42
C ASN A 493 -25.63 -2.86 -22.30
N PRO A 494 -26.56 -3.03 -23.25
CA PRO A 494 -27.83 -2.30 -23.30
C PRO A 494 -28.70 -2.54 -22.07
#